data_ae3229335d2bec1555a6efdae7c5c637
#
_entry.id   ae3229335d2bec1555a6efdae7c5c637
#
_cell.length_a   1.000
_cell.length_b   1.000
_cell.length_c   1.000
_cell.angle_alpha   90.00
_cell.angle_beta   90.00
_cell.angle_gamma   90.00
#
_symmetry.space_group_name_H-M   'P 1'
#
loop_
_entity.id
_entity.type
_entity.pdbx_description
1 polymer ?
#
loop_
_entity_poly.entity_id
_entity_poly.type
_entity_poly.pdbx_seq_one_letter_code
_entity_poly.pdbx_strand_id
1 'polypeptide(L)'
;IVKAPVIFFLQNNGWAISTPSENQTAARSFAERAIGYGVEGVIVDGNDLLAVHEVTARAVAKARAGDGPTLIESVTYRTGAHNTADDPTRYVDQQELEKWQQKDPVERIKNYLRSRGIWNEVLEQEMLDSCAAQIDVAMEIARNTPLATSDALFDHVYAEPPQRMQDQKSDWAIRNGGA
;
A
#
# COMPACT_ATOMS: atom_id res chain seq x y z
N ILE A 1 19.81 7.52 15.51
CA ILE A 1 21.21 8.02 15.59
C ILE A 1 21.55 8.74 14.29
N VAL A 2 21.36 8.14 13.13
CA VAL A 2 21.79 8.68 11.81
C VAL A 2 20.80 9.67 11.19
N LYS A 3 19.69 10.00 11.84
CA LYS A 3 18.63 10.89 11.32
C LYS A 3 18.25 10.59 9.86
N ALA A 4 18.09 9.31 9.54
CA ALA A 4 17.80 8.88 8.18
C ALA A 4 16.53 9.59 7.62
N PRO A 5 16.52 10.06 6.36
CA PRO A 5 15.39 10.71 5.74
C PRO A 5 14.33 9.69 5.31
N VAL A 6 13.74 9.02 6.28
CA VAL A 6 12.78 7.91 6.07
C VAL A 6 11.43 8.24 6.70
N ILE A 7 10.37 7.87 6.01
CA ILE A 7 9.01 7.90 6.53
C ILE A 7 8.53 6.45 6.63
N PHE A 8 8.19 6.02 7.84
CA PHE A 8 7.53 4.76 8.07
C PHE A 8 6.03 5.00 8.02
N PHE A 9 5.38 4.57 6.96
CA PHE A 9 3.94 4.69 6.80
C PHE A 9 3.28 3.36 7.17
N LEU A 10 2.57 3.33 8.28
CA LEU A 10 1.86 2.18 8.80
C LEU A 10 0.37 2.35 8.50
N GLN A 11 -0.14 1.59 7.57
CA GLN A 11 -1.58 1.53 7.28
C GLN A 11 -2.25 0.58 8.26
N ASN A 12 -2.72 1.14 9.39
CA ASN A 12 -3.45 0.37 10.38
C ASN A 12 -4.89 0.17 9.91
N ASN A 13 -5.13 -0.97 9.26
CA ASN A 13 -6.44 -1.33 8.71
C ASN A 13 -7.31 -2.14 9.67
N GLY A 14 -6.96 -2.16 10.97
CA GLY A 14 -7.68 -2.87 12.02
C GLY A 14 -7.35 -4.36 12.16
N TRP A 15 -6.62 -4.95 11.22
CA TRP A 15 -6.50 -6.40 11.11
C TRP A 15 -5.09 -6.90 10.78
N ALA A 16 -4.69 -8.02 11.39
CA ALA A 16 -3.65 -8.91 10.89
C ALA A 16 -4.30 -10.26 10.52
N ILE A 17 -4.60 -10.43 9.23
CA ILE A 17 -5.47 -11.50 8.70
C ILE A 17 -6.85 -11.43 9.38
N SER A 18 -7.11 -12.27 10.39
CA SER A 18 -8.34 -12.33 11.19
C SER A 18 -8.18 -11.84 12.63
N THR A 19 -6.95 -11.42 13.02
CA THR A 19 -6.67 -10.93 14.37
C THR A 19 -6.86 -9.41 14.42
N PRO A 20 -7.79 -8.89 15.24
CA PRO A 20 -8.01 -7.45 15.35
C PRO A 20 -6.83 -6.75 16.05
N SER A 21 -6.63 -5.46 15.75
CA SER A 21 -5.50 -4.68 16.26
C SER A 21 -5.43 -4.64 17.78
N GLU A 22 -6.55 -4.64 18.47
CA GLU A 22 -6.65 -4.65 19.94
C GLU A 22 -6.04 -5.91 20.58
N ASN A 23 -5.99 -7.02 19.84
CA ASN A 23 -5.38 -8.28 20.27
C ASN A 23 -3.90 -8.38 19.87
N GLN A 24 -3.33 -7.39 19.19
CA GLN A 24 -1.95 -7.39 18.72
C GLN A 24 -1.02 -6.57 19.59
N THR A 25 -1.54 -5.60 20.34
CA THR A 25 -0.74 -4.71 21.18
C THR A 25 -1.55 -4.20 22.36
N ALA A 26 -0.89 -3.99 23.49
CA ALA A 26 -1.42 -3.28 24.64
C ALA A 26 -1.17 -1.75 24.57
N ALA A 27 -0.40 -1.27 23.60
CA ALA A 27 -0.21 0.15 23.35
C ALA A 27 -1.52 0.78 22.82
N ARG A 28 -1.75 2.06 23.10
CA ARG A 28 -2.94 2.79 22.61
C ARG A 28 -2.93 2.96 21.09
N SER A 29 -1.73 2.96 20.49
CA SER A 29 -1.52 3.05 19.05
C SER A 29 -0.21 2.39 18.66
N PHE A 30 -0.08 2.04 17.39
CA PHE A 30 1.20 1.58 16.85
C PHE A 30 2.23 2.72 16.74
N ALA A 31 1.77 3.97 16.58
CA ALA A 31 2.65 5.14 16.54
C ALA A 31 3.43 5.35 17.85
N GLU A 32 2.92 4.90 19.00
CA GLU A 32 3.63 4.95 20.28
C GLU A 32 4.97 4.18 20.25
N ARG A 33 5.12 3.19 19.38
CA ARG A 33 6.38 2.45 19.23
C ARG A 33 7.55 3.33 18.77
N ALA A 34 7.25 4.43 18.05
CA ALA A 34 8.25 5.39 17.61
C ALA A 34 9.00 6.05 18.78
N ILE A 35 8.35 6.23 19.92
CA ILE A 35 8.92 6.85 21.13
C ILE A 35 10.15 6.08 21.61
N GLY A 36 10.06 4.74 21.64
CA GLY A 36 11.17 3.87 22.06
C GLY A 36 12.41 3.96 21.17
N TYR A 37 12.25 4.40 19.94
CA TYR A 37 13.33 4.62 18.96
C TYR A 37 13.79 6.08 18.88
N GLY A 38 13.20 7.00 19.65
CA GLY A 38 13.47 8.43 19.55
C GLY A 38 13.00 9.03 18.23
N VAL A 39 11.94 8.47 17.63
CA VAL A 39 11.34 8.88 16.36
C VAL A 39 9.98 9.53 16.64
N GLU A 40 9.63 10.56 15.87
CA GLU A 40 8.30 11.15 15.95
C GLU A 40 7.25 10.16 15.45
N GLY A 41 6.22 9.89 16.28
CA GLY A 41 5.04 9.13 15.91
C GLY A 41 3.83 10.05 15.71
N VAL A 42 3.11 9.89 14.60
CA VAL A 42 1.91 10.66 14.25
C VAL A 42 0.78 9.72 13.91
N ILE A 43 -0.41 9.99 14.43
CA ILE A 43 -1.64 9.27 14.07
C ILE A 43 -2.47 10.18 13.17
N VAL A 44 -3.03 9.61 12.11
CA VAL A 44 -3.90 10.33 11.17
C VAL A 44 -5.13 9.49 10.82
N ASP A 45 -6.25 10.14 10.57
CA ASP A 45 -7.42 9.49 9.94
C ASP A 45 -7.06 9.08 8.51
N GLY A 46 -6.86 7.77 8.30
CA GLY A 46 -6.45 7.20 7.01
C GLY A 46 -7.51 7.30 5.92
N ASN A 47 -8.75 7.61 6.31
CA ASN A 47 -9.86 7.84 5.38
C ASN A 47 -10.06 9.34 5.08
N ASP A 48 -9.16 10.22 5.53
CA ASP A 48 -9.12 11.62 5.16
C ASP A 48 -7.91 11.92 4.26
N LEU A 49 -8.13 11.99 2.95
CA LEU A 49 -7.07 12.22 1.97
C LEU A 49 -6.28 13.51 2.25
N LEU A 50 -6.96 14.58 2.66
CA LEU A 50 -6.33 15.88 2.91
C LEU A 50 -5.48 15.84 4.19
N ALA A 51 -5.96 15.18 5.23
CA ALA A 51 -5.21 14.98 6.47
C ALA A 51 -3.97 14.11 6.23
N VAL A 52 -4.10 13.00 5.50
CA VAL A 52 -2.97 12.13 5.12
C VAL A 52 -1.94 12.88 4.29
N HIS A 53 -2.39 13.67 3.32
CA HIS A 53 -1.51 14.51 2.51
C HIS A 53 -0.73 15.50 3.37
N GLU A 54 -1.39 16.25 4.24
CA GLU A 54 -0.76 17.26 5.10
C GLU A 54 0.30 16.64 6.02
N VAL A 55 -0.05 15.57 6.72
CA VAL A 55 0.88 14.87 7.62
C VAL A 55 2.08 14.33 6.88
N THR A 56 1.84 13.73 5.70
CA THR A 56 2.92 13.17 4.87
C THR A 56 3.81 14.27 4.31
N ALA A 57 3.25 15.38 3.83
CA ALA A 57 4.03 16.52 3.32
C ALA A 57 4.95 17.11 4.41
N ARG A 58 4.44 17.24 5.64
CA ARG A 58 5.22 17.66 6.81
C ARG A 58 6.38 16.71 7.11
N ALA A 59 6.09 15.40 7.12
CA ALA A 59 7.11 14.37 7.35
C ALA A 59 8.20 14.38 6.26
N VAL A 60 7.80 14.58 4.99
CA VAL A 60 8.73 14.70 3.86
C VAL A 60 9.62 15.94 4.01
N ALA A 61 9.04 17.10 4.36
CA ALA A 61 9.81 18.34 4.57
C ALA A 61 10.84 18.17 5.70
N LYS A 62 10.43 17.57 6.83
CA LYS A 62 11.30 17.25 7.97
C LYS A 62 12.44 16.31 7.55
N ALA A 63 12.14 15.23 6.84
CA ALA A 63 13.15 14.27 6.40
C ALA A 63 14.18 14.93 5.46
N ARG A 64 13.73 15.76 4.51
CA ARG A 64 14.59 16.51 3.60
C ARG A 64 15.43 17.57 4.29
N ALA A 65 14.96 18.12 5.40
CA ALA A 65 15.74 19.06 6.24
C ALA A 65 16.82 18.36 7.08
N GLY A 66 16.87 17.02 7.10
CA GLY A 66 17.82 16.25 7.92
C GLY A 66 17.38 16.09 9.38
N ASP A 67 16.12 16.36 9.71
CA ASP A 67 15.58 16.29 11.07
C ASP A 67 15.13 14.89 11.48
N GLY A 68 15.42 13.90 10.64
CA GLY A 68 15.24 12.48 10.93
C GLY A 68 13.89 11.91 10.49
N PRO A 69 13.62 10.65 10.87
CA PRO A 69 12.47 9.91 10.42
C PRO A 69 11.18 10.30 11.15
N THR A 70 10.05 9.91 10.54
CA THR A 70 8.71 9.99 11.15
C THR A 70 7.98 8.67 10.92
N LEU A 71 7.27 8.16 11.94
CA LEU A 71 6.33 7.07 11.80
C LEU A 71 4.92 7.65 11.74
N ILE A 72 4.21 7.40 10.66
CA ILE A 72 2.82 7.79 10.46
C ILE A 72 1.95 6.55 10.59
N GLU A 73 1.05 6.52 11.57
CA GLU A 73 -0.01 5.54 11.67
C GLU A 73 -1.27 6.11 11.01
N SER A 74 -1.60 5.58 9.85
CA SER A 74 -2.81 5.90 9.10
C SER A 74 -3.92 4.92 9.52
N VAL A 75 -4.84 5.39 10.34
CA VAL A 75 -5.93 4.56 10.85
C VAL A 75 -7.04 4.47 9.82
N THR A 76 -7.29 3.26 9.37
CA THR A 76 -8.33 2.93 8.37
C THR A 76 -8.97 1.58 8.72
N TYR A 77 -9.71 1.00 7.80
CA TYR A 77 -10.34 -0.30 8.02
C TYR A 77 -10.36 -1.13 6.74
N ARG A 78 -9.97 -2.40 6.85
CA ARG A 78 -10.09 -3.35 5.74
C ARG A 78 -11.52 -3.84 5.64
N THR A 79 -12.26 -3.37 4.65
CA THR A 79 -13.67 -3.71 4.42
C THR A 79 -13.87 -5.03 3.68
N GLY A 80 -12.84 -5.57 3.04
CA GLY A 80 -12.88 -6.81 2.28
C GLY A 80 -12.12 -7.95 2.93
N ALA A 81 -12.15 -9.12 2.28
CA ALA A 81 -11.37 -10.29 2.67
C ALA A 81 -9.86 -10.02 2.58
N HIS A 82 -9.07 -10.72 3.41
CA HIS A 82 -7.60 -10.62 3.37
C HIS A 82 -7.03 -11.19 2.06
N ASN A 83 -7.59 -12.29 1.60
CA ASN A 83 -7.24 -12.94 0.34
C ASN A 83 -8.46 -13.72 -0.21
N THR A 84 -8.27 -14.39 -1.34
CA THR A 84 -9.35 -15.13 -2.03
C THR A 84 -9.87 -16.35 -1.26
N ALA A 85 -9.14 -16.86 -0.28
CA ALA A 85 -9.51 -17.99 0.55
C ALA A 85 -10.06 -17.59 1.94
N ASP A 86 -10.06 -16.28 2.24
CA ASP A 86 -10.51 -15.74 3.52
C ASP A 86 -12.03 -15.52 3.52
N ASP A 87 -12.66 -15.83 4.66
CA ASP A 87 -14.07 -15.56 4.91
C ASP A 87 -14.23 -14.58 6.08
N PRO A 88 -14.31 -13.26 5.81
CA PRO A 88 -14.39 -12.23 6.85
C PRO A 88 -15.68 -12.31 7.67
N THR A 89 -16.74 -12.99 7.20
CA THR A 89 -18.00 -13.10 7.94
C THR A 89 -17.84 -13.85 9.27
N ARG A 90 -16.74 -14.57 9.43
CA ARG A 90 -16.43 -15.35 10.63
C ARG A 90 -15.86 -14.53 11.78
N TYR A 91 -15.34 -13.31 11.52
CA TYR A 91 -14.61 -12.53 12.51
C TYR A 91 -14.88 -11.02 12.46
N VAL A 92 -15.48 -10.51 11.38
CA VAL A 92 -15.82 -9.08 11.25
C VAL A 92 -17.22 -8.82 11.80
N ASP A 93 -17.32 -7.82 12.68
CA ASP A 93 -18.62 -7.33 13.13
C ASP A 93 -19.28 -6.49 12.02
N GLN A 94 -20.50 -6.88 11.65
CA GLN A 94 -21.23 -6.25 10.55
C GLN A 94 -21.57 -4.79 10.84
N GLN A 95 -21.89 -4.43 12.08
CA GLN A 95 -22.23 -3.05 12.45
C GLN A 95 -21.00 -2.15 12.40
N GLU A 96 -19.84 -2.69 12.77
CA GLU A 96 -18.59 -1.95 12.66
C GLU A 96 -18.21 -1.75 11.19
N LEU A 97 -18.32 -2.78 10.36
CA LEU A 97 -18.08 -2.70 8.93
C LEU A 97 -18.95 -1.60 8.27
N GLU A 98 -20.24 -1.56 8.57
CA GLU A 98 -21.15 -0.54 8.04
C GLU A 98 -20.76 0.87 8.45
N LYS A 99 -20.30 1.08 9.70
CA LYS A 99 -19.78 2.39 10.15
C LYS A 99 -18.54 2.83 9.37
N TRP A 100 -17.65 1.88 9.03
CA TRP A 100 -16.45 2.18 8.26
C TRP A 100 -16.75 2.41 6.78
N GLN A 101 -17.70 1.70 6.20
CA GLN A 101 -18.17 1.93 4.83
C GLN A 101 -18.72 3.36 4.63
N GLN A 102 -19.39 3.92 5.65
CA GLN A 102 -19.84 5.32 5.62
C GLN A 102 -18.70 6.34 5.63
N LYS A 103 -17.49 5.90 5.94
CA LYS A 103 -16.26 6.73 5.94
C LYS A 103 -15.38 6.45 4.72
N ASP A 104 -15.93 5.94 3.62
CA ASP A 104 -15.18 5.68 2.40
C ASP A 104 -14.40 6.93 1.97
N PRO A 105 -13.06 6.85 1.83
CA PRO A 105 -12.21 8.00 1.52
C PRO A 105 -12.50 8.59 0.14
N VAL A 106 -12.94 7.77 -0.82
CA VAL A 106 -13.26 8.22 -2.18
C VAL A 106 -14.54 9.05 -2.16
N GLU A 107 -15.60 8.55 -1.52
CA GLU A 107 -16.84 9.31 -1.39
C GLU A 107 -16.66 10.57 -0.54
N ARG A 108 -15.82 10.52 0.49
CA ARG A 108 -15.52 11.65 1.35
C ARG A 108 -14.85 12.80 0.57
N ILE A 109 -13.80 12.50 -0.21
CA ILE A 109 -13.12 13.53 -1.01
C ILE A 109 -14.02 14.05 -2.15
N LYS A 110 -14.77 13.18 -2.80
CA LYS A 110 -15.73 13.52 -3.83
C LYS A 110 -16.79 14.51 -3.33
N ASN A 111 -17.39 14.23 -2.16
CA ASN A 111 -18.36 15.12 -1.53
C ASN A 111 -17.73 16.46 -1.15
N TYR A 112 -16.49 16.47 -0.66
CA TYR A 112 -15.76 17.71 -0.40
C TYR A 112 -15.56 18.53 -1.67
N LEU A 113 -15.05 17.93 -2.74
CA LEU A 113 -14.82 18.62 -4.03
C LEU A 113 -16.12 19.14 -4.65
N ARG A 114 -17.22 18.37 -4.54
CA ARG A 114 -18.56 18.83 -4.95
C ARG A 114 -19.02 20.03 -4.16
N SER A 115 -18.83 20.04 -2.84
CA SER A 115 -19.19 21.19 -1.98
C SER A 115 -18.40 22.46 -2.31
N ARG A 116 -17.22 22.31 -2.90
CA ARG A 116 -16.36 23.41 -3.36
C ARG A 116 -16.63 23.84 -4.81
N GLY A 117 -17.56 23.17 -5.49
CA GLY A 117 -17.87 23.44 -6.90
C GLY A 117 -16.76 23.05 -7.89
N ILE A 118 -15.80 22.21 -7.45
CA ILE A 118 -14.64 21.76 -8.27
C ILE A 118 -14.94 20.44 -8.98
N TRP A 119 -15.92 19.67 -8.50
CA TRP A 119 -16.26 18.35 -9.00
C TRP A 119 -17.75 18.26 -9.34
N ASN A 120 -18.07 17.60 -10.45
CA ASN A 120 -19.44 17.33 -10.89
C ASN A 120 -19.52 15.98 -11.64
N GLU A 121 -20.70 15.58 -12.04
CA GLU A 121 -20.95 14.30 -12.69
C GLU A 121 -20.30 14.16 -14.07
N VAL A 122 -20.12 15.27 -14.79
CA VAL A 122 -19.45 15.25 -16.09
C VAL A 122 -17.97 14.94 -15.92
N LEU A 123 -17.29 15.62 -15.00
CA LEU A 123 -15.88 15.36 -14.68
C LEU A 123 -15.66 13.95 -14.13
N GLU A 124 -16.63 13.43 -13.34
CA GLU A 124 -16.58 12.06 -12.84
C GLU A 124 -16.66 11.04 -13.98
N GLN A 125 -17.57 11.24 -14.93
CA GLN A 125 -17.69 10.34 -16.08
C GLN A 125 -16.45 10.41 -17.00
N GLU A 126 -15.94 11.59 -17.27
CA GLU A 126 -14.69 11.77 -18.05
C GLU A 126 -13.51 11.05 -17.39
N MET A 127 -13.38 11.14 -16.05
CA MET A 127 -12.35 10.43 -15.30
C MET A 127 -12.53 8.91 -15.41
N LEU A 128 -13.75 8.40 -15.23
CA LEU A 128 -14.03 6.95 -15.32
C LEU A 128 -13.71 6.41 -16.72
N ASP A 129 -14.12 7.12 -17.77
CA ASP A 129 -13.84 6.73 -19.16
C ASP A 129 -12.33 6.73 -19.44
N SER A 130 -11.61 7.75 -18.94
CA SER A 130 -10.15 7.82 -19.05
C SER A 130 -9.46 6.66 -18.32
N CYS A 131 -9.91 6.33 -17.11
CA CYS A 131 -9.37 5.19 -16.34
C CYS A 131 -9.64 3.86 -17.06
N ALA A 132 -10.85 3.65 -17.58
CA ALA A 132 -11.20 2.45 -18.32
C ALA A 132 -10.29 2.29 -19.56
N ALA A 133 -10.11 3.34 -20.35
CA ALA A 133 -9.23 3.31 -21.51
C ALA A 133 -7.76 2.99 -21.14
N GLN A 134 -7.24 3.54 -20.05
CA GLN A 134 -5.90 3.24 -19.58
C GLN A 134 -5.74 1.77 -19.13
N ILE A 135 -6.76 1.23 -18.45
CA ILE A 135 -6.79 -0.18 -18.04
C ILE A 135 -6.81 -1.09 -19.27
N ASP A 136 -7.64 -0.79 -20.27
CA ASP A 136 -7.71 -1.59 -21.50
C ASP A 136 -6.37 -1.63 -22.23
N VAL A 137 -5.69 -0.49 -22.36
CA VAL A 137 -4.32 -0.43 -22.93
C VAL A 137 -3.34 -1.27 -22.12
N ALA A 138 -3.35 -1.16 -20.78
CA ALA A 138 -2.47 -1.93 -19.92
C ALA A 138 -2.75 -3.45 -20.03
N MET A 139 -4.01 -3.84 -20.14
CA MET A 139 -4.41 -5.24 -20.35
C MET A 139 -3.94 -5.79 -21.70
N GLU A 140 -4.04 -4.99 -22.77
CA GLU A 140 -3.52 -5.38 -24.09
C GLU A 140 -1.99 -5.54 -24.06
N ILE A 141 -1.26 -4.64 -23.42
CA ILE A 141 0.19 -4.76 -23.24
C ILE A 141 0.52 -6.06 -22.49
N ALA A 142 -0.17 -6.34 -21.39
CA ALA A 142 0.04 -7.55 -20.60
C ALA A 142 -0.23 -8.84 -21.40
N ARG A 143 -1.33 -8.87 -22.17
CA ARG A 143 -1.69 -10.02 -23.02
C ARG A 143 -0.67 -10.27 -24.13
N ASN A 144 -0.10 -9.21 -24.70
CA ASN A 144 0.85 -9.28 -25.80
C ASN A 144 2.31 -9.38 -25.34
N THR A 145 2.58 -9.28 -24.03
CA THR A 145 3.92 -9.43 -23.47
C THR A 145 4.34 -10.91 -23.57
N PRO A 146 5.46 -11.23 -24.22
CA PRO A 146 5.95 -12.59 -24.28
C PRO A 146 6.18 -13.17 -22.88
N LEU A 147 6.00 -14.48 -22.74
CA LEU A 147 6.37 -15.16 -21.50
C LEU A 147 7.86 -14.95 -21.23
N ALA A 148 8.19 -14.78 -19.96
CA ALA A 148 9.57 -14.66 -19.53
C ALA A 148 10.37 -15.91 -19.94
N THR A 149 11.57 -15.71 -20.42
CA THR A 149 12.50 -16.81 -20.70
C THR A 149 13.02 -17.44 -19.41
N SER A 150 13.56 -18.64 -19.50
CA SER A 150 14.22 -19.31 -18.39
C SER A 150 15.36 -18.48 -17.78
N ASP A 151 16.02 -17.67 -18.59
CA ASP A 151 17.10 -16.79 -18.14
C ASP A 151 16.63 -15.75 -17.12
N ALA A 152 15.40 -15.29 -17.21
CA ALA A 152 14.82 -14.33 -16.25
C ALA A 152 14.79 -14.86 -14.81
N LEU A 153 14.85 -16.18 -14.60
CA LEU A 153 14.97 -16.78 -13.26
C LEU A 153 16.30 -16.43 -12.56
N PHE A 154 17.32 -16.08 -13.35
CA PHE A 154 18.70 -15.88 -12.88
C PHE A 154 19.18 -14.44 -13.06
N ASP A 155 18.78 -13.77 -14.15
CA ASP A 155 19.39 -12.52 -14.62
C ASP A 155 19.11 -11.31 -13.73
N HIS A 156 18.07 -11.36 -12.88
CA HIS A 156 17.65 -10.23 -12.04
C HIS A 156 17.92 -10.43 -10.55
N VAL A 157 18.63 -11.50 -10.16
CA VAL A 157 18.87 -11.80 -8.73
C VAL A 157 20.08 -11.05 -8.18
N TYR A 158 21.13 -10.89 -9.01
CA TYR A 158 22.36 -10.17 -8.66
C TYR A 158 22.78 -9.27 -9.82
N ALA A 159 23.40 -8.12 -9.51
CA ALA A 159 24.02 -7.27 -10.53
C ALA A 159 25.18 -8.00 -11.23
N GLU A 160 25.96 -8.75 -10.44
CA GLU A 160 27.02 -9.66 -10.92
C GLU A 160 26.72 -11.06 -10.37
N PRO A 161 26.22 -11.98 -11.21
CA PRO A 161 25.87 -13.31 -10.75
C PRO A 161 27.08 -14.08 -10.22
N PRO A 162 27.08 -14.59 -8.98
CA PRO A 162 28.15 -15.40 -8.44
C PRO A 162 28.25 -16.74 -9.19
N GLN A 163 29.43 -17.38 -9.15
CA GLN A 163 29.69 -18.62 -9.87
C GLN A 163 28.63 -19.71 -9.63
N ARG A 164 28.19 -19.85 -8.37
CA ARG A 164 27.14 -20.84 -8.04
C ARG A 164 25.84 -20.60 -8.82
N MET A 165 25.47 -19.35 -9.09
CA MET A 165 24.26 -19.04 -9.84
C MET A 165 24.43 -19.31 -11.33
N GLN A 166 25.62 -19.05 -11.86
CA GLN A 166 25.97 -19.41 -13.25
C GLN A 166 25.92 -20.92 -13.46
N ASP A 167 26.45 -21.70 -12.52
CA ASP A 167 26.39 -23.16 -12.53
C ASP A 167 24.92 -23.64 -12.46
N GLN A 168 24.09 -23.09 -11.60
CA GLN A 168 22.66 -23.41 -11.52
C GLN A 168 21.91 -23.08 -12.81
N LYS A 169 22.21 -21.94 -13.45
CA LYS A 169 21.64 -21.56 -14.75
C LYS A 169 22.00 -22.58 -15.82
N SER A 170 23.27 -22.99 -15.88
CA SER A 170 23.76 -23.99 -16.82
C SER A 170 23.11 -25.35 -16.60
N ASP A 171 23.06 -25.81 -15.36
CA ASP A 171 22.39 -27.07 -15.00
C ASP A 171 20.91 -27.07 -15.34
N TRP A 172 20.24 -25.94 -15.12
CA TRP A 172 18.81 -25.77 -15.42
C TRP A 172 18.57 -25.87 -16.94
N ALA A 173 19.40 -25.20 -17.75
CA ALA A 173 19.34 -25.26 -19.22
C ALA A 173 19.53 -26.67 -19.74
N ILE A 174 20.51 -27.42 -19.21
CA ILE A 174 20.77 -28.82 -19.59
C ILE A 174 19.55 -29.71 -19.28
N ARG A 175 18.95 -29.56 -18.09
CA ARG A 175 17.83 -30.43 -17.67
C ARG A 175 16.50 -30.12 -18.39
N ASN A 176 16.33 -28.90 -18.88
CA ASN A 176 15.08 -28.44 -19.49
C ASN A 176 15.19 -28.22 -21.03
N GLY A 177 16.24 -28.74 -21.65
CA GLY A 177 16.38 -28.80 -23.11
C GLY A 177 16.79 -27.52 -23.80
N GLY A 178 17.34 -26.54 -23.07
CA GLY A 178 17.88 -25.31 -23.65
C GLY A 178 16.86 -24.47 -24.40
N ALA A 179 15.63 -24.35 -23.88
CA ALA A 179 14.59 -23.53 -24.46
C ALA A 179 14.74 -22.05 -24.09
#